data_6d9cbafe20a426cd826f1c76e1424c6d
#
_entry.id   6d9cbafe20a426cd826f1c76e1424c6d
#
_cell.length_a   1.000
_cell.length_b   1.000
_cell.length_c   1.000
_cell.angle_alpha   90.00
_cell.angle_beta   90.00
_cell.angle_gamma   90.00
#
_symmetry.space_group_name_H-M   'P 1'
#
loop_
_entity.id
_entity.type
_entity.pdbx_description
1 polymer ?
#
loop_
_entity_poly.entity_id
_entity_poly.type
_entity_poly.pdbx_seq_one_letter_code
_entity_poly.pdbx_strand_id
1 'polypeptide(L)'
;MIHKTIAHSVYNKGSKHNSITQNRLASLLRLAFISLAILAISPAMAQTPAEWEKMKGDINLFMANDLGRNGYYEQKPIAELMGEMAGEIGPESIIAAGDVHHFNGVASVDDPLWTSNFENIYTHPELMMDWNPILGNHEYRGNTQACLDYKARSRRWMAEGRYYSRVFADKKAGVTLRVIFLDTTPLIDKYRKDSEVYPDAVKQDADRQIAWLDSTLAAAHETWVIVVGHHPIYAETSKSESERTDMQQRLLPVFKKHKNVDIYACGHIHNFQHITMPADRTQYVVNSSASLARKVKPITGTVFCSPEAGFSVISATAKNLNLYMIDSKGKTLHTVSAAH
;
A
#
# COMPACT_ATOMS: atom_id res chain seq x y z
N MET A 1 16.59 61.94 41.49
CA MET A 1 17.98 62.33 41.69
C MET A 1 18.76 61.75 40.51
N ILE A 2 18.96 62.53 39.43
CA ILE A 2 20.10 63.41 39.17
C ILE A 2 21.43 62.60 39.32
N HIS A 3 22.08 62.28 38.20
CA HIS A 3 23.20 63.01 37.67
C HIS A 3 23.60 62.58 36.25
N LYS A 4 23.69 63.60 35.40
CA LYS A 4 24.41 63.67 34.13
C LYS A 4 25.90 63.50 34.31
N THR A 5 26.61 62.98 33.33
CA THR A 5 27.90 63.59 32.90
C THR A 5 28.16 63.37 31.44
N ILE A 6 28.53 64.41 30.77
CA ILE A 6 28.93 64.64 29.37
C ILE A 6 30.46 64.53 29.29
N ALA A 7 30.99 63.98 28.19
CA ALA A 7 32.26 64.43 27.60
C ALA A 7 32.55 63.66 26.32
N HIS A 8 32.61 64.26 25.30
CA HIS A 8 33.58 64.90 24.36
C HIS A 8 33.97 64.04 23.19
N SER A 9 33.67 64.62 22.04
CA SER A 9 34.11 64.38 20.66
C SER A 9 35.61 64.38 20.52
N VAL A 10 36.15 63.42 19.71
CA VAL A 10 37.36 63.66 18.89
C VAL A 10 37.11 63.12 17.49
N TYR A 11 37.21 64.01 16.55
CA TYR A 11 37.13 63.85 15.11
C TYR A 11 38.43 63.15 14.62
N ASN A 12 38.31 62.09 13.81
CA ASN A 12 39.43 61.70 12.94
C ASN A 12 38.94 61.35 11.53
N LYS A 13 39.32 62.20 10.59
CA LYS A 13 39.14 62.00 9.16
C LYS A 13 40.24 61.05 8.65
N GLY A 14 39.85 60.00 7.96
CA GLY A 14 40.80 59.18 7.23
C GLY A 14 40.18 58.05 6.45
N SER A 15 40.23 58.17 5.11
CA SER A 15 40.16 57.07 4.16
C SER A 15 38.83 56.44 3.80
N LYS A 16 38.04 57.12 2.98
CA LYS A 16 37.04 56.50 2.10
C LYS A 16 37.69 56.24 0.73
N HIS A 17 38.29 55.08 0.49
CA HIS A 17 38.54 54.68 -0.91
C HIS A 17 38.73 53.16 -1.17
N ASN A 18 38.49 52.24 -0.21
CA ASN A 18 38.70 50.80 -0.50
C ASN A 18 37.51 49.86 -0.18
N SER A 19 36.30 50.41 0.11
CA SER A 19 35.17 49.54 0.51
C SER A 19 34.19 49.14 -0.63
N ILE A 20 34.25 49.84 -1.78
CA ILE A 20 33.28 49.62 -2.88
C ILE A 20 33.66 48.43 -3.75
N THR A 21 34.94 48.14 -3.92
CA THR A 21 35.43 47.00 -4.75
C THR A 21 35.29 45.66 -4.02
N GLN A 22 35.49 45.59 -2.73
CA GLN A 22 35.35 44.34 -1.98
C GLN A 22 33.87 43.91 -1.80
N ASN A 23 32.96 44.87 -1.67
CA ASN A 23 31.53 44.54 -1.57
C ASN A 23 30.89 44.05 -2.89
N ARG A 24 31.46 44.48 -4.04
CA ARG A 24 30.98 43.97 -5.35
C ARG A 24 31.51 42.58 -5.67
N LEU A 25 32.71 42.21 -5.23
CA LEU A 25 33.24 40.86 -5.38
C LEU A 25 32.50 39.87 -4.46
N ALA A 26 32.19 40.25 -3.23
CA ALA A 26 31.43 39.42 -2.29
C ALA A 26 29.96 39.20 -2.71
N SER A 27 29.33 40.19 -3.35
CA SER A 27 27.96 40.03 -3.89
C SER A 27 27.93 39.19 -5.17
N LEU A 28 28.91 39.24 -6.04
CA LEU A 28 29.04 38.39 -7.23
C LEU A 28 29.31 36.92 -6.86
N LEU A 29 30.17 36.67 -5.85
CA LEU A 29 30.41 35.33 -5.33
C LEU A 29 29.16 34.73 -4.62
N ARG A 30 28.38 35.54 -3.91
CA ARG A 30 27.11 35.08 -3.30
C ARG A 30 26.05 34.77 -4.35
N LEU A 31 25.94 35.54 -5.42
CA LEU A 31 25.02 35.23 -6.54
C LEU A 31 25.45 34.01 -7.33
N ALA A 32 26.75 33.76 -7.52
CA ALA A 32 27.25 32.54 -8.17
C ALA A 32 27.02 31.29 -7.31
N PHE A 33 27.13 31.35 -5.97
CA PHE A 33 26.81 30.25 -5.08
C PHE A 33 25.32 29.97 -4.99
N ILE A 34 24.44 30.98 -5.05
CA ILE A 34 23.00 30.80 -5.09
C ILE A 34 22.55 30.18 -6.42
N SER A 35 23.16 30.56 -7.53
CA SER A 35 22.89 29.99 -8.86
C SER A 35 23.38 28.53 -8.98
N LEU A 36 24.47 28.14 -8.29
CA LEU A 36 24.97 26.76 -8.28
C LEU A 36 24.18 25.85 -7.34
N ALA A 37 23.60 26.41 -6.27
CA ALA A 37 22.75 25.64 -5.34
C ALA A 37 21.33 25.33 -5.89
N ILE A 38 20.84 26.12 -6.85
CA ILE A 38 19.54 25.91 -7.50
C ILE A 38 19.62 24.81 -8.59
N LEU A 39 20.82 24.49 -9.08
CA LEU A 39 21.02 23.45 -10.11
C LEU A 39 21.17 22.02 -9.54
N ALA A 40 21.11 21.82 -8.21
CA ALA A 40 21.28 20.51 -7.58
C ALA A 40 19.98 19.91 -6.98
N ILE A 41 18.85 20.59 -7.11
CA ILE A 41 17.55 20.02 -6.78
C ILE A 41 16.89 19.68 -8.12
N SER A 42 17.30 18.55 -8.73
CA SER A 42 16.44 17.90 -9.70
C SER A 42 15.17 17.50 -8.94
N PRO A 43 13.99 18.05 -9.27
CA PRO A 43 12.76 17.49 -8.76
C PRO A 43 12.78 16.01 -9.14
N ALA A 44 12.51 15.12 -8.19
CA ALA A 44 12.25 13.74 -8.55
C ALA A 44 11.09 13.79 -9.56
N MET A 45 11.41 13.62 -10.83
CA MET A 45 10.42 13.65 -11.90
C MET A 45 9.43 12.51 -11.61
N ALA A 46 8.15 12.84 -11.57
CA ALA A 46 7.10 11.80 -11.59
C ALA A 46 7.36 10.91 -12.82
N GLN A 47 7.11 9.60 -12.67
CA GLN A 47 7.22 8.70 -13.82
C GLN A 47 6.22 9.13 -14.91
N THR A 48 6.63 8.96 -16.15
CA THR A 48 5.79 9.31 -17.32
C THR A 48 4.86 8.15 -17.67
N PRO A 49 3.76 8.40 -18.40
CA PRO A 49 2.91 7.34 -18.92
C PRO A 49 3.68 6.24 -19.66
N ALA A 50 4.68 6.60 -20.46
CA ALA A 50 5.56 5.64 -21.15
C ALA A 50 6.40 4.74 -20.21
N GLU A 51 6.65 5.17 -18.97
CA GLU A 51 7.31 4.34 -17.96
C GLU A 51 6.32 3.40 -17.27
N TRP A 52 5.07 3.83 -17.08
CA TRP A 52 4.01 2.99 -16.54
C TRP A 52 3.63 1.86 -17.50
N GLU A 53 3.58 2.13 -18.82
CA GLU A 53 3.32 1.12 -19.84
C GLU A 53 4.32 -0.04 -19.78
N LYS A 54 5.57 0.21 -19.38
CA LYS A 54 6.59 -0.84 -19.22
C LYS A 54 6.28 -1.84 -18.09
N MET A 55 5.37 -1.52 -17.19
CA MET A 55 4.92 -2.44 -16.14
C MET A 55 3.91 -3.47 -16.65
N LYS A 56 3.34 -3.25 -17.83
CA LYS A 56 2.28 -4.07 -18.40
C LYS A 56 2.74 -5.49 -18.69
N GLY A 57 2.02 -6.47 -18.15
CA GLY A 57 2.15 -7.89 -18.46
C GLY A 57 0.97 -8.38 -19.28
N ASP A 58 0.86 -9.71 -19.43
CA ASP A 58 -0.28 -10.36 -20.07
C ASP A 58 -1.53 -10.29 -19.19
N ILE A 59 -1.36 -10.32 -17.86
CA ILE A 59 -2.41 -10.12 -16.85
C ILE A 59 -1.96 -8.99 -15.94
N ASN A 60 -2.83 -7.98 -15.72
CA ASN A 60 -2.53 -6.83 -14.88
C ASN A 60 -3.62 -6.64 -13.83
N LEU A 61 -3.23 -6.42 -12.57
CA LEU A 61 -4.13 -6.10 -11.46
C LEU A 61 -3.57 -4.93 -10.67
N PHE A 62 -4.45 -4.16 -10.02
CA PHE A 62 -4.03 -3.23 -8.98
C PHE A 62 -4.34 -3.78 -7.60
N MET A 63 -3.58 -3.37 -6.59
CA MET A 63 -3.83 -3.68 -5.18
C MET A 63 -3.74 -2.43 -4.34
N ALA A 64 -4.81 -2.12 -3.62
CA ALA A 64 -4.89 -1.03 -2.67
C ALA A 64 -5.54 -1.51 -1.36
N ASN A 65 -5.19 -0.92 -0.24
CA ASN A 65 -5.68 -1.29 1.08
C ASN A 65 -5.66 -0.09 2.03
N ASP A 66 -6.29 -0.24 3.20
CA ASP A 66 -6.35 0.82 4.22
C ASP A 66 -6.82 2.15 3.62
N LEU A 67 -7.89 2.06 2.80
CA LEU A 67 -8.34 3.10 1.90
C LEU A 67 -9.03 4.25 2.63
N GLY A 68 -9.99 3.91 3.49
CA GLY A 68 -11.03 4.81 3.95
C GLY A 68 -10.58 5.88 4.93
N ARG A 69 -10.48 7.11 4.45
CA ARG A 69 -10.20 8.32 5.25
C ARG A 69 -11.07 9.51 4.83
N ASN A 70 -12.26 9.24 4.25
CA ASN A 70 -13.19 10.27 3.78
C ASN A 70 -12.54 11.29 2.81
N GLY A 71 -11.59 10.83 2.01
CA GLY A 71 -10.85 11.65 1.04
C GLY A 71 -9.71 12.49 1.62
N TYR A 72 -9.37 12.31 2.91
CA TYR A 72 -8.23 12.97 3.55
C TYR A 72 -6.93 12.25 3.33
N TYR A 73 -5.83 12.89 3.72
CA TYR A 73 -4.45 12.45 3.46
C TYR A 73 -4.21 12.24 1.97
N GLU A 74 -3.51 11.18 1.59
CA GLU A 74 -3.20 10.87 0.19
C GLU A 74 -4.32 10.10 -0.54
N GLN A 75 -5.51 9.90 0.07
CA GLN A 75 -6.55 9.02 -0.50
C GLN A 75 -7.03 9.50 -1.87
N LYS A 76 -7.40 10.79 -2.02
CA LYS A 76 -7.85 11.34 -3.31
C LYS A 76 -6.73 11.42 -4.35
N PRO A 77 -5.53 11.96 -4.03
CA PRO A 77 -4.40 11.93 -4.95
C PRO A 77 -4.05 10.53 -5.47
N ILE A 78 -4.04 9.53 -4.59
CA ILE A 78 -3.77 8.14 -4.99
C ILE A 78 -4.90 7.58 -5.86
N ALA A 79 -6.16 7.86 -5.54
CA ALA A 79 -7.29 7.41 -6.35
C ALA A 79 -7.25 7.98 -7.78
N GLU A 80 -6.91 9.26 -7.94
CA GLU A 80 -6.73 9.88 -9.25
C GLU A 80 -5.57 9.25 -10.02
N LEU A 81 -4.41 9.13 -9.36
CA LEU A 81 -3.23 8.47 -9.93
C LEU A 81 -3.50 7.02 -10.35
N MET A 82 -4.26 6.26 -9.54
CA MET A 82 -4.69 4.90 -9.92
C MET A 82 -5.50 4.93 -11.21
N GLY A 83 -6.38 5.92 -11.38
CA GLY A 83 -7.17 6.09 -12.60
C GLY A 83 -6.31 6.41 -13.84
N GLU A 84 -5.39 7.37 -13.70
CA GLU A 84 -4.44 7.71 -14.76
C GLU A 84 -3.58 6.51 -15.17
N MET A 85 -3.01 5.81 -14.19
CA MET A 85 -2.19 4.61 -14.47
C MET A 85 -3.01 3.45 -15.02
N ALA A 86 -4.28 3.32 -14.66
CA ALA A 86 -5.16 2.30 -15.20
C ALA A 86 -5.40 2.49 -16.70
N GLY A 87 -5.49 3.74 -17.18
CA GLY A 87 -5.58 4.05 -18.60
C GLY A 87 -4.39 3.56 -19.42
N GLU A 88 -3.18 3.59 -18.86
CA GLU A 88 -1.95 3.17 -19.54
C GLU A 88 -1.70 1.66 -19.39
N ILE A 89 -1.92 1.09 -18.19
CA ILE A 89 -1.59 -0.30 -17.87
C ILE A 89 -2.71 -1.25 -18.27
N GLY A 90 -3.98 -0.84 -18.15
CA GLY A 90 -5.15 -1.67 -18.44
C GLY A 90 -5.32 -2.82 -17.45
N PRO A 91 -5.47 -2.57 -16.14
CA PRO A 91 -5.72 -3.64 -15.17
C PRO A 91 -7.09 -4.29 -15.41
N GLU A 92 -7.17 -5.61 -15.21
CA GLU A 92 -8.44 -6.35 -15.35
C GLU A 92 -9.33 -6.20 -14.10
N SER A 93 -8.70 -5.90 -12.94
CA SER A 93 -9.40 -5.80 -11.66
C SER A 93 -8.54 -5.12 -10.60
N ILE A 94 -9.19 -4.69 -9.52
CA ILE A 94 -8.53 -4.09 -8.36
C ILE A 94 -8.77 -4.98 -7.13
N ILE A 95 -7.71 -5.24 -6.38
CA ILE A 95 -7.75 -5.92 -5.09
C ILE A 95 -7.88 -4.86 -4.00
N ALA A 96 -9.00 -4.87 -3.25
CA ALA A 96 -9.18 -4.05 -2.06
C ALA A 96 -8.82 -4.86 -0.81
N ALA A 97 -7.56 -4.77 -0.35
CA ALA A 97 -7.02 -5.68 0.64
C ALA A 97 -7.31 -5.28 2.09
N GLY A 98 -8.57 -4.93 2.39
CA GLY A 98 -9.11 -4.66 3.72
C GLY A 98 -8.93 -3.22 4.21
N ASP A 99 -9.60 -2.93 5.32
CA ASP A 99 -9.67 -1.61 5.95
C ASP A 99 -10.10 -0.50 4.97
N VAL A 100 -11.19 -0.80 4.23
CA VAL A 100 -11.81 0.14 3.29
C VAL A 100 -12.55 1.25 4.05
N HIS A 101 -12.93 1.00 5.29
CA HIS A 101 -13.67 1.93 6.13
C HIS A 101 -13.04 2.08 7.52
N HIS A 102 -12.31 3.16 7.77
CA HIS A 102 -11.84 3.52 9.10
C HIS A 102 -12.86 4.47 9.78
N PHE A 103 -13.06 4.41 11.13
CA PHE A 103 -12.39 3.51 12.07
C PHE A 103 -13.25 2.30 12.44
N ASN A 104 -14.55 2.30 12.24
CA ASN A 104 -15.48 1.32 12.79
C ASN A 104 -16.19 0.48 11.72
N GLY A 105 -15.68 0.45 10.50
CA GLY A 105 -16.37 -0.20 9.39
C GLY A 105 -17.68 0.52 9.04
N VAL A 106 -18.59 -0.20 8.40
CA VAL A 106 -19.93 0.30 8.03
C VAL A 106 -21.00 -0.37 8.89
N ALA A 107 -22.13 0.33 9.11
CA ALA A 107 -23.26 -0.20 9.85
C ALA A 107 -24.21 -1.01 8.95
N SER A 108 -24.33 -0.65 7.67
CA SER A 108 -25.22 -1.29 6.69
C SER A 108 -24.73 -1.08 5.25
N VAL A 109 -25.39 -1.67 4.28
CA VAL A 109 -25.17 -1.42 2.86
C VAL A 109 -25.56 0.01 2.43
N ASP A 110 -26.32 0.71 3.24
CA ASP A 110 -26.76 2.10 3.01
C ASP A 110 -25.97 3.11 3.85
N ASP A 111 -24.90 2.67 4.53
CA ASP A 111 -24.06 3.56 5.34
C ASP A 111 -23.40 4.64 4.46
N PRO A 112 -23.50 5.93 4.84
CA PRO A 112 -22.85 7.02 4.08
C PRO A 112 -21.34 6.87 3.88
N LEU A 113 -20.66 6.08 4.70
CA LEU A 113 -19.23 5.80 4.55
C LEU A 113 -18.90 5.14 3.21
N TRP A 114 -19.83 4.38 2.61
CA TRP A 114 -19.63 3.86 1.27
C TRP A 114 -19.40 4.97 0.25
N THR A 115 -20.21 6.03 0.35
CA THR A 115 -20.10 7.18 -0.54
C THR A 115 -18.82 7.96 -0.28
N SER A 116 -18.50 8.26 0.99
CA SER A 116 -17.39 9.16 1.34
C SER A 116 -16.02 8.47 1.33
N ASN A 117 -15.94 7.15 1.49
CA ASN A 117 -14.69 6.40 1.49
C ASN A 117 -14.42 5.68 0.17
N PHE A 118 -15.43 5.36 -0.63
CA PHE A 118 -15.28 4.53 -1.81
C PHE A 118 -15.89 5.16 -3.07
N GLU A 119 -17.21 5.34 -3.15
CA GLU A 119 -17.89 5.70 -4.40
C GLU A 119 -17.48 7.09 -4.92
N ASN A 120 -17.37 8.10 -4.06
CA ASN A 120 -16.98 9.46 -4.44
C ASN A 120 -15.45 9.69 -4.42
N ILE A 121 -14.67 8.67 -4.12
CA ILE A 121 -13.21 8.76 -4.14
C ILE A 121 -12.66 8.15 -5.43
N TYR A 122 -13.03 6.90 -5.72
CA TYR A 122 -12.52 6.15 -6.87
C TYR A 122 -13.47 6.35 -8.08
N THR A 123 -13.56 7.61 -8.53
CA THR A 123 -14.53 8.06 -9.57
C THR A 123 -13.97 8.09 -10.96
N HIS A 124 -12.65 7.92 -11.15
CA HIS A 124 -12.04 7.91 -12.46
C HIS A 124 -12.70 6.83 -13.34
N PRO A 125 -13.03 7.10 -14.62
CA PRO A 125 -13.71 6.14 -15.50
C PRO A 125 -13.01 4.78 -15.56
N GLU A 126 -11.67 4.78 -15.60
CA GLU A 126 -10.84 3.56 -15.66
C GLU A 126 -10.87 2.72 -14.36
N LEU A 127 -11.44 3.25 -13.26
CA LEU A 127 -11.63 2.50 -12.01
C LEU A 127 -13.05 1.92 -11.87
N MET A 128 -13.90 2.04 -12.92
CA MET A 128 -15.25 1.47 -12.96
C MET A 128 -15.24 -0.02 -13.33
N MET A 129 -14.17 -0.72 -12.96
CA MET A 129 -13.99 -2.16 -13.12
C MET A 129 -14.29 -2.92 -11.82
N ASP A 130 -14.13 -4.24 -11.84
CA ASP A 130 -14.30 -5.12 -10.69
C ASP A 130 -13.28 -4.81 -9.57
N TRP A 131 -13.78 -4.60 -8.35
CA TRP A 131 -13.01 -4.53 -7.12
C TRP A 131 -13.24 -5.79 -6.29
N ASN A 132 -12.18 -6.53 -5.99
CA ASN A 132 -12.20 -7.75 -5.21
C ASN A 132 -11.80 -7.46 -3.76
N PRO A 133 -12.77 -7.29 -2.84
CA PRO A 133 -12.48 -6.93 -1.46
C PRO A 133 -12.17 -8.14 -0.59
N ILE A 134 -11.35 -7.90 0.43
CA ILE A 134 -11.30 -8.71 1.66
C ILE A 134 -11.63 -7.84 2.87
N LEU A 135 -11.93 -8.48 4.00
CA LEU A 135 -12.21 -7.80 5.25
C LEU A 135 -10.90 -7.54 6.01
N GLY A 136 -10.74 -6.32 6.53
CA GLY A 136 -9.70 -5.98 7.51
C GLY A 136 -10.27 -5.93 8.93
N ASN A 137 -9.44 -5.58 9.90
CA ASN A 137 -9.89 -5.51 11.29
C ASN A 137 -10.83 -4.32 11.56
N HIS A 138 -10.82 -3.29 10.73
CA HIS A 138 -11.75 -2.18 10.86
C HIS A 138 -13.15 -2.53 10.38
N GLU A 139 -13.32 -3.37 9.34
CA GLU A 139 -14.62 -3.92 8.96
C GLU A 139 -15.25 -4.76 10.10
N TYR A 140 -14.42 -5.47 10.88
CA TYR A 140 -14.87 -6.26 12.02
C TYR A 140 -15.33 -5.45 13.24
N ARG A 141 -15.08 -4.13 13.25
CA ARG A 141 -15.67 -3.21 14.24
C ARG A 141 -17.07 -2.75 13.87
N GLY A 142 -17.48 -2.98 12.64
CA GLY A 142 -18.80 -2.68 12.10
C GLY A 142 -19.58 -3.93 11.74
N ASN A 143 -20.38 -3.84 10.72
CA ASN A 143 -21.18 -4.93 10.17
C ASN A 143 -20.43 -5.58 8.99
N THR A 144 -19.72 -6.67 9.26
CA THR A 144 -18.97 -7.40 8.24
C THR A 144 -19.87 -7.97 7.15
N GLN A 145 -21.11 -8.35 7.47
CA GLN A 145 -22.06 -8.85 6.47
C GLN A 145 -22.45 -7.76 5.48
N ALA A 146 -22.60 -6.51 5.94
CA ALA A 146 -22.87 -5.38 5.05
C ALA A 146 -21.76 -5.18 4.02
N CYS A 147 -20.49 -5.45 4.39
CA CYS A 147 -19.38 -5.40 3.43
C CYS A 147 -19.49 -6.48 2.34
N LEU A 148 -20.00 -7.65 2.66
CA LEU A 148 -20.24 -8.72 1.68
C LEU A 148 -21.48 -8.43 0.81
N ASP A 149 -22.54 -7.89 1.42
CA ASP A 149 -23.81 -7.63 0.73
C ASP A 149 -23.78 -6.37 -0.12
N TYR A 150 -22.78 -5.49 0.03
CA TYR A 150 -22.65 -4.25 -0.75
C TYR A 150 -22.58 -4.49 -2.27
N LYS A 151 -22.22 -5.67 -2.72
CA LYS A 151 -22.32 -6.09 -4.14
C LYS A 151 -23.72 -5.93 -4.73
N ALA A 152 -24.77 -5.90 -3.90
CA ALA A 152 -26.14 -5.63 -4.33
C ALA A 152 -26.40 -4.12 -4.61
N ARG A 153 -25.51 -3.23 -4.15
CA ARG A 153 -25.57 -1.77 -4.33
C ARG A 153 -24.59 -1.27 -5.38
N SER A 154 -23.37 -1.79 -5.35
CA SER A 154 -22.31 -1.41 -6.27
C SER A 154 -21.91 -2.60 -7.13
N ARG A 155 -22.17 -2.50 -8.44
CA ARG A 155 -21.85 -3.58 -9.39
C ARG A 155 -20.36 -3.81 -9.60
N ARG A 156 -19.50 -2.88 -9.15
CA ARG A 156 -18.04 -3.03 -9.18
C ARG A 156 -17.48 -3.72 -7.92
N TRP A 157 -18.31 -3.93 -6.88
CA TRP A 157 -17.90 -4.56 -5.62
C TRP A 157 -18.12 -6.07 -5.66
N MET A 158 -17.06 -6.85 -5.86
CA MET A 158 -17.11 -8.29 -6.13
C MET A 158 -16.81 -9.15 -4.91
N ALA A 159 -17.54 -8.91 -3.79
CA ALA A 159 -17.43 -9.71 -2.58
C ALA A 159 -18.09 -11.09 -2.78
N GLU A 160 -17.31 -12.12 -3.09
CA GLU A 160 -17.84 -13.48 -3.29
C GLU A 160 -18.05 -14.22 -1.96
N GLY A 161 -17.40 -13.79 -0.90
CA GLY A 161 -17.50 -14.36 0.44
C GLY A 161 -16.46 -13.73 1.36
N ARG A 162 -16.32 -14.29 2.57
CA ARG A 162 -15.26 -13.86 3.50
C ARG A 162 -13.87 -14.28 3.01
N TYR A 163 -13.78 -15.46 2.41
CA TYR A 163 -12.60 -15.96 1.73
C TYR A 163 -13.02 -16.68 0.44
N TYR A 164 -12.26 -16.49 -0.62
CA TYR A 164 -12.56 -17.00 -1.96
C TYR A 164 -11.31 -16.99 -2.84
N SER A 165 -11.41 -17.49 -4.06
CA SER A 165 -10.32 -17.36 -5.04
C SER A 165 -10.85 -17.03 -6.42
N ARG A 166 -10.07 -16.26 -7.20
CA ARG A 166 -10.34 -15.96 -8.61
C ARG A 166 -9.14 -16.36 -9.46
N VAL A 167 -9.41 -16.77 -10.69
CA VAL A 167 -8.39 -17.05 -11.69
C VAL A 167 -8.53 -16.03 -12.81
N PHE A 168 -7.46 -15.31 -13.08
CA PHE A 168 -7.29 -14.45 -14.24
C PHE A 168 -6.50 -15.22 -15.30
N ALA A 169 -6.84 -15.05 -16.58
CA ALA A 169 -6.22 -15.84 -17.63
C ALA A 169 -6.11 -15.07 -18.95
N ASP A 170 -4.91 -14.93 -19.48
CA ASP A 170 -4.70 -14.59 -20.86
C ASP A 170 -4.53 -15.89 -21.68
N LYS A 171 -5.58 -16.24 -22.43
CA LYS A 171 -5.59 -17.47 -23.25
C LYS A 171 -4.60 -17.39 -24.42
N LYS A 172 -4.31 -16.20 -24.92
CA LYS A 172 -3.39 -15.97 -26.04
C LYS A 172 -1.94 -16.16 -25.62
N ALA A 173 -1.60 -15.62 -24.47
CA ALA A 173 -0.26 -15.80 -23.87
C ALA A 173 -0.10 -17.14 -23.16
N GLY A 174 -1.21 -17.83 -22.84
CA GLY A 174 -1.20 -19.08 -22.08
C GLY A 174 -0.84 -18.88 -20.62
N VAL A 175 -1.11 -17.70 -20.06
CA VAL A 175 -0.78 -17.31 -18.68
C VAL A 175 -2.02 -17.37 -17.81
N THR A 176 -1.87 -17.90 -16.61
CA THR A 176 -2.93 -17.93 -15.60
C THR A 176 -2.39 -17.43 -14.25
N LEU A 177 -3.19 -16.64 -13.55
CA LEU A 177 -2.90 -16.11 -12.22
C LEU A 177 -4.06 -16.43 -11.29
N ARG A 178 -3.82 -17.26 -10.27
CA ARG A 178 -4.76 -17.46 -9.17
C ARG A 178 -4.49 -16.44 -8.08
N VAL A 179 -5.52 -15.70 -7.68
CA VAL A 179 -5.52 -14.87 -6.47
C VAL A 179 -6.44 -15.51 -5.44
N ILE A 180 -5.89 -15.83 -4.27
CA ILE A 180 -6.59 -16.42 -3.12
C ILE A 180 -6.78 -15.32 -2.08
N PHE A 181 -8.02 -15.02 -1.74
CA PHE A 181 -8.42 -13.97 -0.82
C PHE A 181 -8.77 -14.57 0.53
N LEU A 182 -8.10 -14.10 1.60
CA LEU A 182 -8.27 -14.61 2.97
C LEU A 182 -8.91 -13.57 3.89
N ASP A 183 -9.79 -14.02 4.75
CA ASP A 183 -10.29 -13.27 5.90
C ASP A 183 -9.37 -13.51 7.10
N THR A 184 -8.38 -12.64 7.29
CA THR A 184 -7.32 -12.87 8.27
C THR A 184 -7.63 -12.39 9.67
N THR A 185 -8.64 -11.53 9.89
CA THR A 185 -9.01 -11.06 11.22
C THR A 185 -9.40 -12.22 12.16
N PRO A 186 -10.23 -13.19 11.75
CA PRO A 186 -10.54 -14.34 12.60
C PRO A 186 -9.40 -15.33 12.81
N LEU A 187 -8.31 -15.23 12.06
CA LEU A 187 -7.12 -16.07 12.26
C LEU A 187 -6.27 -15.63 13.45
N ILE A 188 -6.55 -14.46 14.01
CA ILE A 188 -5.76 -13.83 15.07
C ILE A 188 -6.54 -13.83 16.38
N ASP A 189 -5.99 -14.47 17.38
CA ASP A 189 -6.60 -14.68 18.69
C ASP A 189 -6.96 -13.37 19.40
N LYS A 190 -6.16 -12.33 19.24
CA LYS A 190 -6.44 -10.99 19.79
C LYS A 190 -7.83 -10.49 19.41
N TYR A 191 -8.21 -10.61 18.13
CA TYR A 191 -9.50 -10.14 17.64
C TYR A 191 -10.65 -11.09 18.05
N ARG A 192 -10.37 -12.38 18.11
CA ARG A 192 -11.36 -13.37 18.57
C ARG A 192 -11.71 -13.24 20.06
N LYS A 193 -10.74 -12.84 20.88
CA LYS A 193 -10.91 -12.69 22.34
C LYS A 193 -11.61 -11.39 22.73
N ASP A 194 -11.60 -10.38 21.87
CA ASP A 194 -12.22 -9.07 22.09
C ASP A 194 -13.57 -8.99 21.33
N SER A 195 -14.57 -9.72 21.84
CA SER A 195 -15.89 -9.77 21.22
C SER A 195 -16.73 -8.50 21.40
N GLU A 196 -16.31 -7.59 22.26
CA GLU A 196 -16.92 -6.27 22.42
C GLU A 196 -16.60 -5.37 21.23
N VAL A 197 -15.34 -5.34 20.80
CA VAL A 197 -14.87 -4.53 19.68
C VAL A 197 -15.00 -5.26 18.35
N TYR A 198 -14.85 -6.60 18.32
CA TYR A 198 -14.85 -7.44 17.12
C TYR A 198 -15.88 -8.56 17.20
N PRO A 199 -17.18 -8.24 17.28
CA PRO A 199 -18.23 -9.22 17.65
C PRO A 199 -18.38 -10.38 16.67
N ASP A 200 -17.93 -10.22 15.42
CA ASP A 200 -18.01 -11.26 14.39
C ASP A 200 -16.77 -12.14 14.31
N ALA A 201 -15.64 -11.74 14.88
CA ALA A 201 -14.38 -12.48 14.73
C ALA A 201 -14.44 -13.86 15.40
N VAL A 202 -15.03 -13.95 16.60
CA VAL A 202 -15.18 -15.22 17.33
C VAL A 202 -16.17 -16.17 16.67
N LYS A 203 -17.11 -15.65 15.86
CA LYS A 203 -18.14 -16.46 15.18
C LYS A 203 -17.61 -17.17 13.94
N GLN A 204 -16.42 -16.81 13.46
CA GLN A 204 -15.86 -17.40 12.25
C GLN A 204 -15.08 -18.67 12.57
N ASP A 205 -15.22 -19.66 11.71
CA ASP A 205 -14.49 -20.93 11.76
C ASP A 205 -13.14 -20.78 11.05
N ALA A 206 -12.09 -20.45 11.84
CA ALA A 206 -10.74 -20.28 11.35
C ALA A 206 -10.16 -21.58 10.76
N ASP A 207 -10.45 -22.71 11.39
CA ASP A 207 -9.89 -24.00 10.96
C ASP A 207 -10.52 -24.46 9.64
N ARG A 208 -11.80 -24.19 9.43
CA ARG A 208 -12.47 -24.40 8.15
C ARG A 208 -11.83 -23.56 7.03
N GLN A 209 -11.48 -22.30 7.30
CA GLN A 209 -10.80 -21.47 6.31
C GLN A 209 -9.40 -22.02 5.97
N ILE A 210 -8.66 -22.48 6.97
CA ILE A 210 -7.34 -23.09 6.75
C ILE A 210 -7.45 -24.39 5.94
N ALA A 211 -8.43 -25.24 6.24
CA ALA A 211 -8.69 -26.47 5.47
C ALA A 211 -9.10 -26.15 4.02
N TRP A 212 -9.88 -25.10 3.80
CA TRP A 212 -10.23 -24.61 2.48
C TRP A 212 -8.99 -24.08 1.72
N LEU A 213 -8.14 -23.32 2.38
CA LEU A 213 -6.88 -22.83 1.79
C LEU A 213 -5.97 -23.99 1.38
N ASP A 214 -5.82 -25.00 2.25
CA ASP A 214 -5.05 -26.23 1.97
C ASP A 214 -5.57 -26.93 0.71
N SER A 215 -6.88 -27.12 0.61
CA SER A 215 -7.52 -27.74 -0.55
C SER A 215 -7.37 -26.89 -1.83
N THR A 216 -7.49 -25.56 -1.69
CA THR A 216 -7.37 -24.62 -2.83
C THR A 216 -5.97 -24.61 -3.38
N LEU A 217 -4.93 -24.60 -2.53
CA LEU A 217 -3.54 -24.68 -2.95
C LEU A 217 -3.18 -26.04 -3.53
N ALA A 218 -3.74 -27.14 -3.01
CA ALA A 218 -3.56 -28.47 -3.58
C ALA A 218 -4.12 -28.60 -5.00
N ALA A 219 -5.18 -27.84 -5.31
CA ALA A 219 -5.83 -27.83 -6.62
C ALA A 219 -5.29 -26.75 -7.56
N ALA A 220 -4.38 -25.89 -7.09
CA ALA A 220 -3.83 -24.80 -7.90
C ALA A 220 -2.75 -25.30 -8.86
N HIS A 221 -2.98 -25.08 -10.15
CA HIS A 221 -2.09 -25.45 -11.25
C HIS A 221 -1.80 -24.25 -12.17
N GLU A 222 -2.19 -23.05 -11.72
CA GLU A 222 -1.97 -21.82 -12.47
C GLU A 222 -0.48 -21.49 -12.56
N THR A 223 -0.12 -20.71 -13.59
CA THR A 223 1.25 -20.22 -13.79
C THR A 223 1.77 -19.53 -12.53
N TRP A 224 0.90 -18.71 -11.91
CA TRP A 224 1.22 -17.93 -10.72
C TRP A 224 0.14 -18.03 -9.66
N VAL A 225 0.54 -17.98 -8.39
CA VAL A 225 -0.38 -17.99 -7.23
C VAL A 225 -0.01 -16.87 -6.27
N ILE A 226 -0.96 -15.96 -6.06
CA ILE A 226 -0.88 -14.92 -5.04
C ILE A 226 -1.90 -15.22 -3.95
N VAL A 227 -1.48 -15.14 -2.69
CA VAL A 227 -2.39 -15.15 -1.53
C VAL A 227 -2.46 -13.75 -0.95
N VAL A 228 -3.68 -13.23 -0.80
CA VAL A 228 -3.93 -11.89 -0.26
C VAL A 228 -4.64 -12.01 1.08
N GLY A 229 -4.08 -11.39 2.10
CA GLY A 229 -4.70 -11.21 3.41
C GLY A 229 -4.63 -9.75 3.83
N HIS A 230 -5.33 -9.37 4.92
CA HIS A 230 -5.16 -8.02 5.44
C HIS A 230 -3.95 -7.91 6.37
N HIS A 231 -3.75 -8.90 7.25
CA HIS A 231 -2.68 -8.89 8.26
C HIS A 231 -1.39 -9.53 7.75
N PRO A 232 -0.21 -9.01 8.16
CA PRO A 232 1.08 -9.56 7.72
C PRO A 232 1.44 -10.87 8.44
N ILE A 233 2.15 -11.76 7.72
CA ILE A 233 2.87 -12.90 8.30
C ILE A 233 4.21 -12.42 8.87
N TYR A 234 4.90 -11.58 8.13
CA TYR A 234 6.15 -10.91 8.55
C TYR A 234 6.02 -9.41 8.31
N ALA A 235 6.37 -8.59 9.27
CA ALA A 235 6.46 -7.15 9.15
C ALA A 235 7.22 -6.50 10.30
N GLU A 236 7.89 -5.39 10.02
CA GLU A 236 8.25 -4.42 11.04
C GLU A 236 7.01 -3.60 11.40
N THR A 237 6.68 -3.54 12.67
CA THR A 237 5.53 -2.80 13.17
C THR A 237 5.56 -2.66 14.68
N SER A 238 4.96 -1.58 15.20
CA SER A 238 4.69 -1.40 16.64
C SER A 238 3.45 -2.17 17.14
N LYS A 239 2.73 -2.86 16.24
CA LYS A 239 1.57 -3.69 16.62
C LYS A 239 2.02 -4.94 17.36
N SER A 240 1.09 -5.59 18.08
CA SER A 240 1.37 -6.79 18.87
C SER A 240 2.08 -7.87 18.06
N GLU A 241 3.12 -8.46 18.61
CA GLU A 241 3.82 -9.60 18.00
C GLU A 241 2.90 -10.83 17.86
N SER A 242 1.93 -10.98 18.75
CA SER A 242 0.97 -12.07 18.71
C SER A 242 0.19 -12.12 17.40
N GLU A 243 -0.09 -10.98 16.77
CA GLU A 243 -0.78 -10.96 15.47
C GLU A 243 0.03 -11.72 14.41
N ARG A 244 1.33 -11.46 14.33
CA ARG A 244 2.23 -12.15 13.38
C ARG A 244 2.46 -13.61 13.75
N THR A 245 2.58 -13.90 15.05
CA THR A 245 2.73 -15.28 15.54
C THR A 245 1.53 -16.14 15.16
N ASP A 246 0.32 -15.65 15.37
CA ASP A 246 -0.90 -16.36 15.01
C ASP A 246 -0.97 -16.60 13.49
N MET A 247 -0.67 -15.58 12.69
CA MET A 247 -0.61 -15.68 11.23
C MET A 247 0.43 -16.70 10.76
N GLN A 248 1.61 -16.70 11.36
CA GLN A 248 2.68 -17.66 11.06
C GLN A 248 2.28 -19.08 11.40
N GLN A 249 1.71 -19.29 12.59
CA GLN A 249 1.30 -20.62 13.05
C GLN A 249 0.21 -21.25 12.16
N ARG A 250 -0.70 -20.43 11.61
CA ARG A 250 -1.81 -20.92 10.80
C ARG A 250 -1.47 -21.06 9.32
N LEU A 251 -0.73 -20.13 8.74
CA LEU A 251 -0.52 -20.08 7.28
C LEU A 251 0.77 -20.77 6.83
N LEU A 252 1.89 -20.63 7.57
CA LEU A 252 3.16 -21.19 7.12
C LEU A 252 3.17 -22.72 6.98
N PRO A 253 2.49 -23.52 7.83
CA PRO A 253 2.41 -24.96 7.60
C PRO A 253 1.79 -25.31 6.23
N VAL A 254 0.74 -24.58 5.83
CA VAL A 254 0.05 -24.78 4.55
C VAL A 254 0.95 -24.36 3.38
N PHE A 255 1.58 -23.18 3.46
CA PHE A 255 2.49 -22.70 2.42
C PHE A 255 3.69 -23.63 2.22
N LYS A 256 4.29 -24.12 3.31
CA LYS A 256 5.42 -25.08 3.27
C LYS A 256 5.03 -26.43 2.69
N LYS A 257 3.79 -26.86 2.89
CA LYS A 257 3.27 -28.12 2.34
C LYS A 257 3.17 -28.08 0.82
N HIS A 258 2.60 -27.01 0.26
CA HIS A 258 2.29 -26.91 -1.16
C HIS A 258 3.42 -26.29 -1.99
N LYS A 259 4.16 -25.32 -1.45
CA LYS A 259 5.29 -24.62 -2.08
C LYS A 259 4.97 -23.96 -3.42
N ASN A 260 3.71 -23.62 -3.65
CA ASN A 260 3.23 -22.99 -4.88
C ASN A 260 2.69 -21.56 -4.67
N VAL A 261 2.90 -20.97 -3.49
CA VAL A 261 2.59 -19.55 -3.24
C VAL A 261 3.80 -18.73 -3.66
N ASP A 262 3.63 -17.87 -4.67
CA ASP A 262 4.69 -17.01 -5.17
C ASP A 262 4.79 -15.73 -4.34
N ILE A 263 3.64 -15.08 -4.06
CA ILE A 263 3.57 -13.87 -3.25
C ILE A 263 2.46 -14.01 -2.18
N TYR A 264 2.78 -13.65 -0.95
CA TYR A 264 1.79 -13.29 0.06
C TYR A 264 1.76 -11.77 0.19
N ALA A 265 0.63 -11.13 -0.13
CA ALA A 265 0.48 -9.69 -0.08
C ALA A 265 -0.57 -9.28 0.97
N CYS A 266 -0.31 -8.20 1.71
CA CYS A 266 -1.20 -7.73 2.77
C CYS A 266 -1.14 -6.20 2.93
N GLY A 267 -2.00 -5.64 3.81
CA GLY A 267 -2.04 -4.24 4.20
C GLY A 267 -1.72 -4.02 5.68
N HIS A 268 -2.64 -3.35 6.41
CA HIS A 268 -2.70 -3.21 7.87
C HIS A 268 -1.62 -2.32 8.51
N ILE A 269 -0.40 -2.29 7.97
CA ILE A 269 0.74 -1.61 8.62
C ILE A 269 0.93 -0.19 8.12
N HIS A 270 0.39 0.15 6.94
CA HIS A 270 0.46 1.48 6.33
C HIS A 270 1.88 1.92 5.95
N ASN A 271 2.68 1.00 5.44
CA ASN A 271 3.97 1.27 4.82
C ASN A 271 4.32 0.14 3.88
N PHE A 272 5.25 0.36 2.96
CA PHE A 272 5.73 -0.69 2.08
C PHE A 272 6.83 -1.50 2.76
N GLN A 273 6.72 -2.84 2.64
CA GLN A 273 7.80 -3.75 3.03
C GLN A 273 7.84 -4.94 2.06
N HIS A 274 9.04 -5.33 1.67
CA HIS A 274 9.32 -6.59 1.00
C HIS A 274 10.27 -7.39 1.88
N ILE A 275 9.84 -8.57 2.29
CA ILE A 275 10.56 -9.46 3.22
C ILE A 275 10.71 -10.82 2.57
N THR A 276 11.90 -11.40 2.66
CA THR A 276 12.20 -12.77 2.24
C THR A 276 12.72 -13.58 3.42
N MET A 277 12.41 -14.87 3.44
CA MET A 277 12.85 -15.76 4.51
C MET A 277 13.75 -16.86 3.94
N PRO A 278 14.82 -17.25 4.64
CA PRO A 278 15.71 -18.32 4.17
C PRO A 278 14.95 -19.61 3.87
N ALA A 279 15.26 -20.24 2.74
CA ALA A 279 14.63 -21.48 2.26
C ALA A 279 13.10 -21.39 2.00
N ASP A 280 12.54 -20.20 1.92
CA ASP A 280 11.16 -19.96 1.53
C ASP A 280 11.15 -19.25 0.16
N ARG A 281 10.37 -19.78 -0.79
CA ARG A 281 10.24 -19.15 -2.11
C ARG A 281 9.23 -18.01 -2.11
N THR A 282 8.32 -18.00 -1.13
CA THR A 282 7.27 -17.00 -1.05
C THR A 282 7.84 -15.61 -0.77
N GLN A 283 7.47 -14.65 -1.59
CA GLN A 283 7.77 -13.24 -1.37
C GLN A 283 6.69 -12.65 -0.45
N TYR A 284 7.09 -12.08 0.69
CA TYR A 284 6.17 -11.48 1.66
C TYR A 284 6.13 -9.96 1.45
N VAL A 285 4.96 -9.46 1.10
CA VAL A 285 4.74 -8.06 0.75
C VAL A 285 3.75 -7.42 1.70
N VAL A 286 4.15 -6.35 2.37
CA VAL A 286 3.23 -5.41 2.98
C VAL A 286 3.05 -4.27 1.99
N ASN A 287 1.84 -4.12 1.44
CA ASN A 287 1.46 -2.99 0.62
C ASN A 287 1.11 -1.80 1.53
N SER A 288 1.50 -0.61 1.14
CA SER A 288 1.21 0.57 1.94
C SER A 288 -0.26 0.96 1.87
N SER A 289 -0.68 1.81 2.80
CA SER A 289 -2.01 2.39 2.76
C SER A 289 -2.16 3.31 1.54
N ALA A 290 -3.27 3.19 0.84
CA ALA A 290 -3.67 4.13 -0.20
C ALA A 290 -4.28 5.42 0.38
N SER A 291 -3.88 5.79 1.61
CA SER A 291 -4.29 7.02 2.28
C SER A 291 -3.22 7.52 3.27
N LEU A 292 -3.12 6.95 4.46
CA LEU A 292 -2.26 7.41 5.56
C LEU A 292 -1.06 6.47 5.75
N ALA A 293 0.14 6.93 5.47
CA ALA A 293 1.36 6.16 5.68
C ALA A 293 1.96 6.29 7.09
N ARG A 294 2.83 5.33 7.45
CA ARG A 294 3.52 5.25 8.74
C ARG A 294 5.01 4.95 8.56
N LYS A 295 5.81 5.37 9.53
CA LYS A 295 7.25 5.08 9.57
C LYS A 295 7.51 3.58 9.60
N VAL A 296 8.65 3.18 9.07
CA VAL A 296 9.15 1.80 9.02
C VAL A 296 10.67 1.80 9.12
N LYS A 297 11.24 0.70 9.60
CA LYS A 297 12.68 0.44 9.62
C LYS A 297 12.93 -1.02 9.19
N PRO A 298 14.12 -1.37 8.69
CA PRO A 298 14.42 -2.76 8.34
C PRO A 298 14.40 -3.70 9.54
N ILE A 299 13.98 -4.95 9.30
CA ILE A 299 14.13 -6.10 10.18
C ILE A 299 14.87 -7.23 9.43
N THR A 300 15.16 -8.34 10.11
CA THR A 300 15.76 -9.52 9.47
C THR A 300 14.88 -9.99 8.29
N GLY A 301 15.50 -10.17 7.13
CA GLY A 301 14.80 -10.57 5.89
C GLY A 301 14.25 -9.41 5.07
N THR A 302 14.32 -8.15 5.54
CA THR A 302 13.89 -6.98 4.75
C THR A 302 14.77 -6.80 3.53
N VAL A 303 14.17 -6.88 2.35
CA VAL A 303 14.77 -6.54 1.06
C VAL A 303 14.56 -5.05 0.76
N PHE A 304 13.36 -4.54 1.07
CA PHE A 304 12.98 -3.15 0.88
C PHE A 304 11.95 -2.71 1.92
N CYS A 305 11.99 -1.45 2.32
CA CYS A 305 10.91 -0.81 3.07
C CYS A 305 10.86 0.70 2.79
N SER A 306 9.65 1.28 2.83
CA SER A 306 9.41 2.72 2.63
C SER A 306 8.22 3.21 3.44
N PRO A 307 8.29 4.42 4.04
CA PRO A 307 7.20 5.03 4.77
C PRO A 307 6.21 5.79 3.87
N GLU A 308 6.31 5.66 2.55
CA GLU A 308 5.44 6.36 1.61
C GLU A 308 4.05 5.71 1.55
N ALA A 309 3.00 6.54 1.32
CA ALA A 309 1.67 6.08 0.97
C ALA A 309 1.63 5.68 -0.51
N GLY A 310 0.73 4.76 -0.87
CA GLY A 310 0.61 4.35 -2.26
C GLY A 310 -0.18 3.06 -2.45
N PHE A 311 0.02 2.44 -3.59
CA PHE A 311 -0.63 1.19 -4.00
C PHE A 311 0.35 0.31 -4.78
N SER A 312 -0.08 -0.88 -5.20
CA SER A 312 0.76 -1.74 -6.02
C SER A 312 0.10 -2.08 -7.36
N VAL A 313 0.95 -2.19 -8.38
CA VAL A 313 0.62 -2.78 -9.68
C VAL A 313 1.17 -4.20 -9.70
N ILE A 314 0.33 -5.16 -10.06
CA ILE A 314 0.71 -6.56 -10.23
C ILE A 314 0.64 -6.87 -11.73
N SER A 315 1.69 -7.44 -12.28
CA SER A 315 1.73 -7.90 -13.66
C SER A 315 2.29 -9.31 -13.77
N ALA A 316 1.63 -10.14 -14.56
CA ALA A 316 2.04 -11.51 -14.80
C ALA A 316 2.26 -11.77 -16.29
N THR A 317 3.35 -12.47 -16.59
CA THR A 317 3.67 -13.04 -17.90
C THR A 317 3.98 -14.52 -17.72
N ALA A 318 4.22 -15.26 -18.81
CA ALA A 318 4.63 -16.66 -18.68
C ALA A 318 5.95 -16.87 -17.90
N LYS A 319 6.80 -15.83 -17.80
CA LYS A 319 8.15 -15.94 -17.21
C LYS A 319 8.28 -15.21 -15.87
N ASN A 320 7.52 -14.17 -15.66
CA ASN A 320 7.68 -13.28 -14.49
C ASN A 320 6.32 -12.89 -13.90
N LEU A 321 6.26 -12.91 -12.58
CA LEU A 321 5.23 -12.25 -11.80
C LEU A 321 5.90 -11.08 -11.08
N ASN A 322 5.46 -9.86 -11.37
CA ASN A 322 5.98 -8.64 -10.77
C ASN A 322 4.91 -7.94 -9.94
N LEU A 323 5.33 -7.40 -8.79
CA LEU A 323 4.54 -6.47 -7.99
C LEU A 323 5.37 -5.19 -7.82
N TYR A 324 4.88 -4.10 -8.40
CA TYR A 324 5.50 -2.78 -8.35
C TYR A 324 4.88 -1.96 -7.22
N MET A 325 5.67 -1.50 -6.27
CA MET A 325 5.26 -0.59 -5.20
C MET A 325 5.31 0.84 -5.70
N ILE A 326 4.15 1.49 -5.81
CA ILE A 326 3.97 2.83 -6.38
C ILE A 326 3.65 3.82 -5.27
N ASP A 327 4.39 4.92 -5.16
CA ASP A 327 4.08 5.99 -4.22
C ASP A 327 2.93 6.90 -4.70
N SER A 328 2.51 7.84 -3.85
CA SER A 328 1.43 8.79 -4.17
C SER A 328 1.75 9.78 -5.30
N LYS A 329 2.96 9.72 -5.86
CA LYS A 329 3.43 10.55 -6.98
C LYS A 329 3.62 9.76 -8.27
N GLY A 330 3.24 8.48 -8.29
CA GLY A 330 3.38 7.59 -9.44
C GLY A 330 4.77 7.03 -9.67
N LYS A 331 5.68 7.18 -8.69
CA LYS A 331 7.04 6.64 -8.79
C LYS A 331 7.08 5.19 -8.31
N THR A 332 7.68 4.31 -9.08
CA THR A 332 8.04 2.97 -8.63
C THR A 332 9.18 3.05 -7.61
N LEU A 333 8.87 2.67 -6.37
CA LEU A 333 9.83 2.62 -5.28
C LEU A 333 10.63 1.32 -5.28
N HIS A 334 9.97 0.22 -5.61
CA HIS A 334 10.53 -1.13 -5.59
C HIS A 334 9.72 -2.08 -6.47
N THR A 335 10.37 -3.14 -6.96
CA THR A 335 9.73 -4.23 -7.67
C THR A 335 10.05 -5.56 -6.98
N VAL A 336 9.01 -6.27 -6.60
CA VAL A 336 9.09 -7.66 -6.17
C VAL A 336 8.91 -8.54 -7.40
N SER A 337 9.82 -9.47 -7.63
CA SER A 337 9.76 -10.36 -8.79
C SER A 337 9.84 -11.82 -8.35
N ALA A 338 8.94 -12.64 -8.88
CA ALA A 338 9.06 -14.10 -8.88
C ALA A 338 9.27 -14.58 -10.32
N ALA A 339 10.12 -15.58 -10.50
CA ALA A 339 10.44 -16.18 -11.80
C ALA A 339 10.46 -17.70 -11.71
N HIS A 340 10.09 -18.36 -12.80
CA HIS A 340 10.19 -19.82 -12.99
C HIS A 340 11.39 -20.19 -13.83
#